data_caecb185b200180e623da38747f4e229
#
_entry.id   caecb185b200180e623da38747f4e229
#
_cell.length_a   1.000
_cell.length_b   1.000
_cell.length_c   1.000
_cell.angle_alpha   90.00
_cell.angle_beta   90.00
_cell.angle_gamma   90.00
#
_symmetry.space_group_name_H-M   'P 1'
#
loop_
_entity.id
_entity.type
_entity.pdbx_description
1 polymer ?
#
loop_
_entity_poly.entity_id
_entity_poly.type
_entity_poly.pdbx_seq_one_letter_code
_entity_poly.pdbx_strand_id
1 'polypeptide(L)'
;MQKNIVSKGYEKMAENKKLITADNSFLTYMGRIDFSDKTRPEFYYAGSNVKMTFTGTSVSAVIKNHKYFNIQELGFVIDGKEGKVTFDKNDEDITLDIACDLEKGTHTVTLFKRQDASHYFEFVGFEIDPDGEVLENPPLPARKIECYGDSVSAGAVCEAVDFVASCDPEDHQGVYDNAWHSYAMITARNLGAQIHNIAQGGIAIFDNTGYYHAPNYIGMESVYNKLCYFPEGAKGVTPWDFENYTPDVVLFAVGQNDPHNEGHEDFDIADPDYRAKWKNAYKSIILDLRSKYPNATFVLLLTVLCHGEEWDKAVDEIANELNDQKITHFMFTRTGKATPGHPRLPEQYEMAEELTAYLSNMGDKIWG
;
A
#
# COMPACT_ATOMS: atom_id res chain seq x y z
N MET A 1 -22.24 -16.95 -5.41
CA MET A 1 -21.38 -18.14 -5.50
C MET A 1 -20.31 -17.88 -6.56
N GLN A 2 -19.18 -17.31 -6.16
CA GLN A 2 -18.01 -17.15 -7.03
C GLN A 2 -17.21 -18.45 -6.96
N LYS A 3 -17.01 -19.07 -8.10
CA LYS A 3 -16.15 -20.26 -8.20
C LYS A 3 -14.70 -19.80 -8.17
N ASN A 4 -13.99 -20.15 -7.09
CA ASN A 4 -12.54 -20.07 -7.02
C ASN A 4 -11.95 -20.94 -8.14
N ILE A 5 -11.24 -20.31 -9.07
CA ILE A 5 -10.42 -21.03 -10.05
C ILE A 5 -9.10 -21.33 -9.34
N VAL A 6 -9.06 -22.50 -8.70
CA VAL A 6 -7.79 -23.10 -8.24
C VAL A 6 -7.17 -23.78 -9.45
N SER A 7 -6.07 -23.26 -9.95
CA SER A 7 -5.32 -23.89 -11.03
C SER A 7 -4.71 -25.20 -10.53
N LYS A 8 -5.22 -26.34 -11.01
CA LYS A 8 -4.54 -27.63 -10.89
C LYS A 8 -3.35 -27.63 -11.85
N GLY A 9 -2.15 -27.89 -11.31
CA GLY A 9 -0.94 -28.04 -12.10
C GLY A 9 -1.12 -29.08 -13.22
N TYR A 10 -0.94 -28.61 -14.44
CA TYR A 10 -0.61 -29.47 -15.59
C TYR A 10 0.84 -29.15 -15.96
N GLU A 11 1.70 -30.15 -15.91
CA GLU A 11 3.00 -30.10 -16.62
C GLU A 11 2.69 -29.97 -18.12
N LYS A 12 2.60 -28.73 -18.61
CA LYS A 12 2.60 -28.41 -20.04
C LYS A 12 4.05 -28.20 -20.45
N MET A 13 4.47 -28.87 -21.52
CA MET A 13 5.79 -28.69 -22.15
C MET A 13 6.11 -27.19 -22.22
N ALA A 14 7.32 -26.80 -21.83
CA ALA A 14 7.80 -25.43 -21.88
C ALA A 14 7.68 -24.89 -23.32
N GLU A 15 6.59 -24.23 -23.60
CA GLU A 15 6.48 -23.39 -24.79
C GLU A 15 7.50 -22.25 -24.63
N ASN A 16 8.19 -21.93 -25.73
CA ASN A 16 9.18 -20.87 -25.76
C ASN A 16 8.48 -19.52 -25.56
N LYS A 17 8.30 -19.06 -24.32
CA LYS A 17 7.66 -17.75 -24.02
C LYS A 17 8.63 -16.63 -24.30
N LYS A 18 8.09 -15.45 -24.64
CA LYS A 18 8.87 -14.22 -24.87
C LYS A 18 8.89 -13.41 -23.57
N LEU A 19 10.08 -13.22 -23.02
CA LEU A 19 10.28 -12.35 -21.85
C LEU A 19 10.26 -10.87 -22.28
N ILE A 20 9.41 -10.10 -21.64
CA ILE A 20 9.36 -8.65 -21.64
C ILE A 20 10.03 -8.17 -20.36
N THR A 21 11.27 -7.71 -20.46
CA THR A 21 12.09 -7.34 -19.29
C THR A 21 11.55 -6.11 -18.56
N ALA A 22 11.86 -6.00 -17.28
CA ALA A 22 11.36 -4.92 -16.41
C ALA A 22 11.73 -3.51 -16.90
N ASP A 23 12.82 -3.34 -17.62
CA ASP A 23 13.26 -2.06 -18.20
C ASP A 23 12.58 -1.69 -19.53
N ASN A 24 11.61 -2.49 -20.00
CA ASN A 24 10.86 -2.19 -21.20
C ASN A 24 10.05 -0.89 -21.03
N SER A 25 10.23 0.06 -21.96
CA SER A 25 9.65 1.40 -21.90
C SER A 25 8.13 1.45 -22.00
N PHE A 26 7.47 0.37 -22.41
CA PHE A 26 6.01 0.27 -22.48
C PHE A 26 5.39 -0.22 -21.18
N LEU A 27 6.19 -0.68 -20.23
CA LEU A 27 5.69 -0.98 -18.88
C LEU A 27 5.44 0.32 -18.11
N THR A 28 4.37 0.33 -17.32
CA THR A 28 3.99 1.48 -16.50
C THR A 28 4.01 1.08 -15.03
N TYR A 29 4.75 1.82 -14.21
CA TYR A 29 4.93 1.56 -12.79
C TYR A 29 4.20 2.58 -11.94
N MET A 30 3.62 2.16 -10.82
CA MET A 30 3.01 3.05 -9.83
C MET A 30 3.38 2.58 -8.42
N GLY A 31 3.85 3.50 -7.59
CA GLY A 31 4.30 3.25 -6.22
C GLY A 31 5.73 3.75 -5.99
N ARG A 32 6.13 3.77 -4.71
CA ARG A 32 7.52 4.05 -4.32
C ARG A 32 8.33 2.77 -4.53
N ILE A 33 9.01 2.66 -5.67
CA ILE A 33 9.73 1.46 -6.16
C ILE A 33 11.21 1.80 -6.30
N ASP A 34 12.10 0.87 -5.96
CA ASP A 34 13.54 1.03 -6.15
C ASP A 34 13.94 0.63 -7.58
N PHE A 35 14.35 1.60 -8.37
CA PHE A 35 14.88 1.45 -9.72
C PHE A 35 16.40 1.58 -9.79
N SER A 36 17.14 1.34 -8.70
CA SER A 36 18.61 1.34 -8.74
C SER A 36 19.16 0.30 -9.72
N ASP A 37 18.46 -0.82 -9.90
CA ASP A 37 18.59 -1.72 -11.04
C ASP A 37 17.27 -1.71 -11.83
N LYS A 38 17.27 -1.09 -13.00
CA LYS A 38 16.08 -1.00 -13.86
C LYS A 38 15.64 -2.34 -14.43
N THR A 39 16.53 -3.32 -14.47
CA THR A 39 16.22 -4.68 -14.96
C THR A 39 15.61 -5.55 -13.88
N ARG A 40 15.68 -5.10 -12.61
CA ARG A 40 15.16 -5.79 -11.42
C ARG A 40 14.65 -4.81 -10.36
N PRO A 41 13.65 -3.97 -10.69
CA PRO A 41 13.10 -3.03 -9.71
C PRO A 41 12.51 -3.76 -8.50
N GLU A 42 12.72 -3.19 -7.30
CA GLU A 42 12.29 -3.80 -6.04
C GLU A 42 11.03 -3.12 -5.49
N PHE A 43 10.04 -3.94 -5.14
CA PHE A 43 8.73 -3.53 -4.67
C PHE A 43 8.61 -3.78 -3.17
N TYR A 44 8.68 -2.72 -2.38
CA TYR A 44 8.56 -2.78 -0.91
C TYR A 44 7.15 -2.48 -0.42
N TYR A 45 6.52 -1.45 -0.95
CA TYR A 45 5.29 -0.88 -0.39
C TYR A 45 4.02 -1.52 -0.94
N ALA A 46 3.02 -1.62 -0.07
CA ALA A 46 1.69 -2.17 -0.38
C ALA A 46 1.01 -1.42 -1.53
N GLY A 47 0.43 -2.15 -2.47
CA GLY A 47 -0.24 -1.57 -3.64
C GLY A 47 0.67 -1.09 -4.77
N SER A 48 2.02 -1.10 -4.57
CA SER A 48 2.97 -0.85 -5.66
C SER A 48 2.74 -1.84 -6.79
N ASN A 49 2.75 -1.36 -8.04
CA ASN A 49 2.33 -2.19 -9.16
C ASN A 49 3.06 -1.87 -10.46
N VAL A 50 2.98 -2.83 -11.39
CA VAL A 50 3.44 -2.70 -12.78
C VAL A 50 2.32 -3.14 -13.72
N LYS A 51 2.11 -2.35 -14.78
CA LYS A 51 1.08 -2.59 -15.81
C LYS A 51 1.72 -2.82 -17.17
N MET A 52 1.15 -3.76 -17.92
CA MET A 52 1.49 -4.06 -19.30
C MET A 52 0.23 -4.19 -20.15
N THR A 53 0.26 -3.63 -21.36
CA THR A 53 -0.69 -3.97 -22.44
C THR A 53 0.03 -4.86 -23.44
N PHE A 54 -0.57 -5.98 -23.81
CA PHE A 54 0.07 -6.99 -24.68
C PHE A 54 -0.94 -7.66 -25.60
N THR A 55 -0.44 -8.33 -26.64
CA THR A 55 -1.24 -9.23 -27.47
C THR A 55 -0.85 -10.68 -27.20
N GLY A 56 -1.83 -11.59 -27.22
CA GLY A 56 -1.58 -13.01 -27.01
C GLY A 56 -2.74 -13.73 -26.39
N THR A 57 -2.47 -14.89 -25.78
CA THR A 57 -3.43 -15.76 -25.10
C THR A 57 -2.98 -16.14 -23.69
N SER A 58 -1.74 -15.76 -23.30
CA SER A 58 -1.19 -16.07 -21.98
C SER A 58 -0.26 -15.00 -21.46
N VAL A 59 -0.16 -14.89 -20.14
CA VAL A 59 0.80 -14.03 -19.44
C VAL A 59 1.21 -14.64 -18.12
N SER A 60 2.51 -14.61 -17.83
CA SER A 60 3.10 -14.95 -16.54
C SER A 60 3.98 -13.80 -16.06
N ALA A 61 4.24 -13.72 -14.77
CA ALA A 61 5.22 -12.78 -14.20
C ALA A 61 6.46 -13.54 -13.72
N VAL A 62 7.64 -13.01 -13.99
CA VAL A 62 8.90 -13.52 -13.45
C VAL A 62 9.35 -12.58 -12.35
N ILE A 63 9.53 -13.11 -11.15
CA ILE A 63 9.95 -12.36 -9.96
C ILE A 63 11.02 -13.12 -9.19
N LYS A 64 11.73 -12.41 -8.32
CA LYS A 64 12.47 -13.01 -7.22
C LYS A 64 11.92 -12.50 -5.90
N ASN A 65 11.41 -13.40 -5.07
CA ASN A 65 10.81 -13.06 -3.79
C ASN A 65 11.84 -13.03 -2.68
N HIS A 66 11.66 -12.12 -1.72
CA HIS A 66 12.43 -12.01 -0.49
C HIS A 66 11.49 -12.04 0.69
N LYS A 67 11.28 -13.23 1.20
CA LYS A 67 10.33 -13.49 2.29
C LYS A 67 10.93 -13.09 3.64
N TYR A 68 10.13 -12.42 4.44
CA TYR A 68 10.42 -12.20 5.84
C TYR A 68 9.54 -13.09 6.74
N PHE A 69 8.21 -12.98 6.61
CA PHE A 69 7.25 -13.81 7.36
C PHE A 69 5.93 -13.92 6.58
N ASN A 70 4.96 -14.67 7.07
CA ASN A 70 3.65 -14.90 6.48
C ASN A 70 3.66 -15.67 5.15
N ILE A 71 2.47 -15.93 4.61
CA ILE A 71 2.26 -16.50 3.28
C ILE A 71 2.37 -15.37 2.25
N GLN A 72 3.09 -15.64 1.18
CA GLN A 72 3.36 -14.65 0.15
C GLN A 72 2.31 -14.73 -0.95
N GLU A 73 1.74 -13.60 -1.28
CA GLU A 73 0.77 -13.46 -2.36
C GLU A 73 1.01 -12.18 -3.16
N LEU A 74 0.91 -12.28 -4.48
CA LEU A 74 0.78 -11.12 -5.36
C LEU A 74 -0.62 -11.09 -5.96
N GLY A 75 -1.17 -9.90 -6.10
CA GLY A 75 -2.41 -9.70 -6.79
C GLY A 75 -2.19 -9.34 -8.25
N PHE A 76 -3.16 -9.64 -9.09
CA PHE A 76 -3.17 -9.17 -10.46
C PHE A 76 -4.58 -8.74 -10.87
N VAL A 77 -4.63 -7.84 -11.85
CA VAL A 77 -5.85 -7.51 -12.57
C VAL A 77 -5.60 -7.75 -14.04
N ILE A 78 -6.36 -8.64 -14.67
CA ILE A 78 -6.32 -8.88 -16.10
C ILE A 78 -7.67 -8.55 -16.72
N ASP A 79 -7.70 -7.59 -17.66
CA ASP A 79 -8.91 -7.10 -18.33
C ASP A 79 -10.05 -6.77 -17.35
N GLY A 80 -9.68 -6.13 -16.21
CA GLY A 80 -10.61 -5.77 -15.15
C GLY A 80 -11.04 -6.91 -14.22
N LYS A 81 -10.51 -8.11 -14.40
CA LYS A 81 -10.74 -9.25 -13.50
C LYS A 81 -9.58 -9.42 -12.56
N GLU A 82 -9.86 -9.37 -11.27
CA GLU A 82 -8.87 -9.55 -10.22
C GLU A 82 -8.63 -11.02 -9.91
N GLY A 83 -7.39 -11.33 -9.58
CA GLY A 83 -6.97 -12.63 -9.08
C GLY A 83 -5.72 -12.50 -8.21
N LYS A 84 -5.25 -13.61 -7.67
CA LYS A 84 -4.02 -13.69 -6.89
C LYS A 84 -3.24 -14.95 -7.18
N VAL A 85 -1.94 -14.88 -6.97
CA VAL A 85 -1.02 -16.03 -6.99
C VAL A 85 -0.34 -16.13 -5.64
N THR A 86 -0.30 -17.36 -5.11
CA THR A 86 0.39 -17.71 -3.86
C THR A 86 1.64 -18.49 -4.21
N PHE A 87 2.73 -18.22 -3.51
CA PHE A 87 4.02 -18.89 -3.72
C PHE A 87 4.79 -18.97 -2.40
N ASP A 88 5.64 -19.98 -2.30
CA ASP A 88 6.46 -20.28 -1.10
C ASP A 88 7.97 -20.19 -1.35
N LYS A 89 8.37 -20.11 -2.62
CA LYS A 89 9.78 -20.00 -3.00
C LYS A 89 10.37 -18.65 -2.64
N ASN A 90 11.64 -18.66 -2.28
CA ASN A 90 12.36 -17.48 -1.83
C ASN A 90 13.78 -17.46 -2.41
N ASP A 91 14.32 -16.25 -2.64
CA ASP A 91 15.68 -16.00 -3.09
C ASP A 91 16.10 -16.64 -4.44
N GLU A 92 15.13 -17.10 -5.23
CA GLU A 92 15.32 -17.58 -6.60
C GLU A 92 14.31 -16.96 -7.56
N ASP A 93 14.65 -16.89 -8.85
CA ASP A 93 13.71 -16.45 -9.87
C ASP A 93 12.63 -17.50 -10.06
N ILE A 94 11.37 -17.05 -10.01
CA ILE A 94 10.19 -17.90 -10.19
C ILE A 94 9.25 -17.30 -11.24
N THR A 95 8.63 -18.18 -12.02
CA THR A 95 7.57 -17.79 -12.96
C THR A 95 6.21 -18.07 -12.31
N LEU A 96 5.37 -17.03 -12.26
CA LEU A 96 4.03 -17.06 -11.70
C LEU A 96 3.02 -16.97 -12.85
N ASP A 97 2.28 -18.03 -13.10
CA ASP A 97 1.22 -18.01 -14.13
C ASP A 97 0.06 -17.11 -13.67
N ILE A 98 -0.21 -16.06 -14.44
CA ILE A 98 -1.30 -15.10 -14.19
C ILE A 98 -2.54 -15.52 -14.96
N ALA A 99 -2.41 -15.74 -16.25
CA ALA A 99 -3.50 -16.18 -17.10
C ALA A 99 -2.99 -17.05 -18.26
N CYS A 100 -3.77 -18.07 -18.59
CA CYS A 100 -3.65 -18.90 -19.77
C CYS A 100 -5.05 -19.04 -20.39
N ASP A 101 -5.10 -19.39 -21.66
CA ASP A 101 -6.35 -19.59 -22.40
C ASP A 101 -7.20 -18.29 -22.51
N LEU A 102 -6.56 -17.11 -22.58
CA LEU A 102 -7.21 -15.87 -22.96
C LEU A 102 -7.66 -15.97 -24.44
N GLU A 103 -8.70 -15.25 -24.80
CA GLU A 103 -9.04 -15.08 -26.22
C GLU A 103 -7.88 -14.39 -26.95
N LYS A 104 -7.59 -14.80 -28.19
CA LYS A 104 -6.53 -14.14 -28.97
C LYS A 104 -6.88 -12.66 -29.19
N GLY A 105 -6.10 -11.75 -28.64
CA GLY A 105 -6.43 -10.33 -28.70
C GLY A 105 -5.45 -9.46 -27.93
N THR A 106 -5.88 -8.22 -27.67
CA THR A 106 -5.17 -7.26 -26.82
C THR A 106 -5.70 -7.36 -25.39
N HIS A 107 -4.78 -7.48 -24.45
CA HIS A 107 -5.06 -7.62 -23.02
C HIS A 107 -4.28 -6.61 -22.22
N THR A 108 -4.76 -6.32 -21.01
CA THR A 108 -4.04 -5.54 -20.01
C THR A 108 -3.84 -6.36 -18.75
N VAL A 109 -2.62 -6.37 -18.23
CA VAL A 109 -2.31 -6.97 -16.92
C VAL A 109 -1.71 -5.91 -16.01
N THR A 110 -2.16 -5.90 -14.75
CA THR A 110 -1.51 -5.16 -13.66
C THR A 110 -1.13 -6.17 -12.60
N LEU A 111 0.15 -6.27 -12.28
CA LEU A 111 0.66 -7.05 -11.15
C LEU A 111 0.89 -6.10 -9.98
N PHE A 112 0.42 -6.42 -8.79
CA PHE A 112 0.54 -5.57 -7.62
C PHE A 112 0.91 -6.32 -6.35
N LYS A 113 1.61 -5.61 -5.46
CA LYS A 113 1.93 -6.10 -4.12
C LYS A 113 0.70 -6.04 -3.22
N ARG A 114 0.25 -7.18 -2.71
CA ARG A 114 -0.95 -7.29 -1.86
C ARG A 114 -0.70 -6.87 -0.42
N GLN A 115 0.45 -7.25 0.11
CA GLN A 115 0.83 -7.13 1.51
C GLN A 115 1.80 -5.95 1.71
N ASP A 116 1.97 -5.54 2.95
CA ASP A 116 2.99 -4.57 3.37
C ASP A 116 4.41 -5.15 3.30
N ALA A 117 5.33 -4.69 4.15
CA ALA A 117 6.71 -5.17 4.20
C ALA A 117 6.89 -6.57 4.82
N SER A 118 5.84 -7.40 4.88
CA SER A 118 5.99 -8.82 5.22
C SER A 118 6.88 -9.58 4.24
N HIS A 119 7.06 -9.02 3.05
CA HIS A 119 8.02 -9.40 2.03
C HIS A 119 8.30 -8.24 1.08
N TYR A 120 9.33 -8.36 0.27
CA TYR A 120 9.52 -7.56 -0.93
C TYR A 120 9.89 -8.47 -2.10
N PHE A 121 9.82 -7.99 -3.31
CA PHE A 121 10.22 -8.77 -4.48
C PHE A 121 10.90 -7.90 -5.53
N GLU A 122 11.81 -8.53 -6.28
CA GLU A 122 12.38 -7.99 -7.50
C GLU A 122 11.49 -8.43 -8.67
N PHE A 123 11.11 -7.51 -9.53
CA PHE A 123 10.38 -7.81 -10.75
C PHE A 123 11.37 -7.97 -11.91
N VAL A 124 11.38 -9.14 -12.55
CA VAL A 124 12.25 -9.45 -13.69
C VAL A 124 11.58 -9.12 -15.02
N GLY A 125 10.26 -9.37 -15.09
CA GLY A 125 9.49 -9.09 -16.31
C GLY A 125 8.20 -9.88 -16.41
N PHE A 126 7.55 -9.74 -17.56
CA PHE A 126 6.43 -10.58 -17.95
C PHE A 126 6.82 -11.54 -19.05
N GLU A 127 6.30 -12.75 -19.03
CA GLU A 127 6.38 -13.71 -20.12
C GLU A 127 5.04 -13.77 -20.84
N ILE A 128 5.06 -13.63 -22.16
CA ILE A 128 3.89 -13.71 -23.05
C ILE A 128 4.12 -14.74 -24.15
N ASP A 129 3.12 -14.98 -24.99
CA ASP A 129 3.24 -15.86 -26.14
C ASP A 129 4.41 -15.43 -27.05
N PRO A 130 5.08 -16.36 -27.78
CA PRO A 130 6.27 -16.06 -28.59
C PRO A 130 6.00 -15.04 -29.70
N ASP A 131 4.79 -15.03 -30.26
CA ASP A 131 4.31 -14.12 -31.29
C ASP A 131 3.59 -12.89 -30.72
N GLY A 132 3.50 -12.79 -29.39
CA GLY A 132 2.89 -11.66 -28.71
C GLY A 132 3.74 -10.38 -28.79
N GLU A 133 3.09 -9.26 -28.72
CA GLU A 133 3.69 -7.93 -28.72
C GLU A 133 3.31 -7.17 -27.46
N VAL A 134 4.23 -6.36 -26.93
CA VAL A 134 3.92 -5.38 -25.90
C VAL A 134 3.52 -4.06 -26.56
N LEU A 135 2.46 -3.45 -26.06
CA LEU A 135 1.90 -2.22 -26.60
C LEU A 135 2.06 -1.09 -25.57
N GLU A 136 2.10 0.15 -26.07
CA GLU A 136 2.15 1.33 -25.20
C GLU A 136 0.91 1.42 -24.32
N ASN A 137 1.11 1.62 -23.01
CA ASN A 137 0.03 1.87 -22.07
C ASN A 137 -0.48 3.33 -22.22
N PRO A 138 -1.75 3.59 -21.89
CA PRO A 138 -2.18 4.95 -21.63
C PRO A 138 -1.30 5.61 -20.55
N PRO A 139 -1.06 6.93 -20.63
CA PRO A 139 -0.27 7.62 -19.62
C PRO A 139 -0.91 7.48 -18.23
N LEU A 140 -0.08 7.52 -17.20
CA LEU A 140 -0.57 7.57 -15.81
C LEU A 140 -1.45 8.81 -15.60
N PRO A 141 -2.45 8.74 -14.70
CA PRO A 141 -3.24 9.91 -14.31
C PRO A 141 -2.35 11.10 -13.90
N ALA A 142 -2.78 12.31 -14.18
CA ALA A 142 -2.03 13.51 -13.79
C ALA A 142 -2.10 13.75 -12.27
N ARG A 143 -3.25 13.49 -11.65
CA ARG A 143 -3.47 13.63 -10.20
C ARG A 143 -2.62 12.66 -9.41
N LYS A 144 -2.05 13.12 -8.28
CA LYS A 144 -1.10 12.34 -7.48
C LYS A 144 -1.43 12.38 -5.99
N ILE A 145 -1.53 11.22 -5.39
CA ILE A 145 -1.73 11.05 -3.95
C ILE A 145 -0.53 10.32 -3.35
N GLU A 146 -0.09 10.73 -2.17
CA GLU A 146 0.82 9.97 -1.34
C GLU A 146 0.14 9.68 0.00
N CYS A 147 0.11 8.42 0.42
CA CYS A 147 -0.53 7.99 1.65
C CYS A 147 0.52 7.41 2.59
N TYR A 148 0.64 7.98 3.77
CA TYR A 148 1.38 7.43 4.91
C TYR A 148 0.38 6.79 5.86
N GLY A 149 0.51 5.52 6.14
CA GLY A 149 -0.49 4.80 6.93
C GLY A 149 0.04 3.53 7.58
N ASP A 150 -0.87 2.85 8.25
CA ASP A 150 -0.63 1.60 8.94
C ASP A 150 -1.27 0.40 8.20
N SER A 151 -1.60 -0.65 8.95
CA SER A 151 -2.22 -1.87 8.43
C SER A 151 -3.54 -1.62 7.70
N VAL A 152 -4.34 -0.64 8.11
CA VAL A 152 -5.61 -0.32 7.44
C VAL A 152 -5.36 0.23 6.04
N SER A 153 -4.37 1.12 5.90
CA SER A 153 -3.95 1.67 4.62
C SER A 153 -3.24 0.63 3.74
N ALA A 154 -2.59 -0.37 4.38
CA ALA A 154 -2.02 -1.53 3.68
C ALA A 154 -3.07 -2.56 3.24
N GLY A 155 -4.32 -2.43 3.70
CA GLY A 155 -5.39 -3.38 3.38
C GLY A 155 -5.26 -4.72 4.11
N ALA A 156 -4.64 -4.70 5.31
CA ALA A 156 -4.48 -5.90 6.11
C ALA A 156 -5.86 -6.48 6.50
N VAL A 157 -5.98 -7.80 6.42
CA VAL A 157 -7.15 -8.62 6.79
C VAL A 157 -8.46 -8.20 6.09
N CYS A 158 -8.42 -7.30 5.11
CA CYS A 158 -9.64 -6.74 4.53
C CYS A 158 -10.52 -7.77 3.79
N GLU A 159 -9.94 -8.85 3.25
CA GLU A 159 -10.70 -9.93 2.58
C GLU A 159 -11.35 -10.95 3.54
N ALA A 160 -11.15 -10.84 4.85
CA ALA A 160 -11.78 -11.71 5.85
C ALA A 160 -13.26 -11.37 6.06
N VAL A 161 -14.06 -11.37 4.98
CA VAL A 161 -15.46 -10.91 4.95
C VAL A 161 -16.41 -11.76 5.81
N ASP A 162 -16.07 -13.01 6.06
CA ASP A 162 -16.83 -13.87 6.96
C ASP A 162 -16.67 -13.47 8.45
N PHE A 163 -15.72 -12.59 8.74
CA PHE A 163 -15.40 -12.07 10.08
C PHE A 163 -15.79 -10.59 10.25
N VAL A 164 -16.74 -10.09 9.47
CA VAL A 164 -17.31 -8.75 9.70
C VAL A 164 -17.92 -8.70 11.11
N ALA A 165 -17.68 -7.61 11.84
CA ALA A 165 -18.08 -7.42 13.23
C ALA A 165 -17.49 -8.45 14.24
N SER A 166 -16.39 -9.08 13.88
CA SER A 166 -15.62 -10.02 14.73
C SER A 166 -14.16 -9.63 14.76
N CYS A 167 -13.40 -10.16 15.73
CA CYS A 167 -11.94 -10.06 15.73
C CYS A 167 -11.33 -10.69 14.46
N ASP A 168 -10.07 -10.38 14.21
CA ASP A 168 -9.34 -11.00 13.12
C ASP A 168 -9.29 -12.53 13.31
N PRO A 169 -9.36 -13.30 12.20
CA PRO A 169 -9.19 -14.74 12.28
C PRO A 169 -7.80 -15.07 12.83
N GLU A 170 -7.74 -16.04 13.73
CA GLU A 170 -6.47 -16.53 14.29
C GLU A 170 -5.61 -17.17 13.18
N ASP A 171 -4.30 -17.03 13.29
CA ASP A 171 -3.29 -17.65 12.40
C ASP A 171 -3.52 -17.43 10.88
N HIS A 172 -4.11 -16.29 10.52
CA HIS A 172 -4.44 -15.99 9.10
C HIS A 172 -3.22 -15.79 8.20
N GLN A 173 -2.05 -15.53 8.76
CA GLN A 173 -0.75 -15.42 8.06
C GLN A 173 -0.76 -14.51 6.83
N GLY A 174 -1.58 -13.44 6.82
CA GLY A 174 -1.65 -12.46 5.73
C GLY A 174 -2.45 -12.89 4.49
N VAL A 175 -3.13 -14.06 4.49
CA VAL A 175 -3.90 -14.54 3.31
C VAL A 175 -5.11 -13.69 2.97
N TYR A 176 -5.56 -12.84 3.91
CA TYR A 176 -6.67 -11.90 3.74
C TYR A 176 -6.22 -10.48 3.44
N ASP A 177 -4.91 -10.24 3.35
CA ASP A 177 -4.39 -8.91 3.07
C ASP A 177 -4.55 -8.60 1.59
N ASN A 178 -5.07 -7.40 1.28
CA ASN A 178 -5.19 -6.94 -0.09
C ASN A 178 -5.14 -5.41 -0.18
N ALA A 179 -3.95 -4.88 -0.41
CA ALA A 179 -3.74 -3.45 -0.57
C ALA A 179 -4.58 -2.82 -1.69
N TRP A 180 -4.89 -3.57 -2.74
CA TRP A 180 -5.73 -3.09 -3.85
C TRP A 180 -7.11 -2.64 -3.39
N HIS A 181 -7.62 -3.24 -2.32
CA HIS A 181 -8.88 -2.92 -1.68
C HIS A 181 -8.75 -2.07 -0.41
N SER A 182 -7.58 -1.51 -0.12
CA SER A 182 -7.51 -0.50 0.95
C SER A 182 -8.24 0.78 0.54
N TYR A 183 -8.80 1.46 1.52
CA TYR A 183 -9.53 2.72 1.30
C TYR A 183 -8.72 3.75 0.50
N ALA A 184 -7.42 3.84 0.77
CA ALA A 184 -6.52 4.76 0.10
C ALA A 184 -6.39 4.45 -1.40
N MET A 185 -6.18 3.17 -1.74
CA MET A 185 -6.07 2.70 -3.13
C MET A 185 -7.40 2.83 -3.88
N ILE A 186 -8.53 2.57 -3.21
CA ILE A 186 -9.87 2.75 -3.81
C ILE A 186 -10.13 4.24 -4.06
N THR A 187 -9.84 5.10 -3.08
CA THR A 187 -10.00 6.57 -3.20
C THR A 187 -9.19 7.12 -4.38
N ALA A 188 -7.94 6.68 -4.52
CA ALA A 188 -7.11 7.10 -5.66
C ALA A 188 -7.72 6.70 -7.00
N ARG A 189 -8.21 5.46 -7.13
CA ARG A 189 -8.91 5.01 -8.36
C ARG A 189 -10.18 5.78 -8.63
N ASN A 190 -11.00 6.04 -7.61
CA ASN A 190 -12.25 6.82 -7.74
C ASN A 190 -11.99 8.25 -8.22
N LEU A 191 -10.86 8.85 -7.81
CA LEU A 191 -10.47 10.21 -8.19
C LEU A 191 -9.64 10.26 -9.48
N GLY A 192 -9.36 9.12 -10.12
CA GLY A 192 -8.48 9.04 -11.28
C GLY A 192 -7.07 9.55 -10.97
N ALA A 193 -6.51 9.13 -9.84
CA ALA A 193 -5.20 9.56 -9.35
C ALA A 193 -4.20 8.39 -9.30
N GLN A 194 -2.92 8.71 -9.46
CA GLN A 194 -1.83 7.84 -9.03
C GLN A 194 -1.74 7.84 -7.50
N ILE A 195 -1.17 6.78 -6.93
CA ILE A 195 -0.92 6.73 -5.50
C ILE A 195 0.41 6.05 -5.18
N HIS A 196 1.20 6.67 -4.28
CA HIS A 196 2.24 6.02 -3.52
C HIS A 196 1.69 5.71 -2.12
N ASN A 197 1.53 4.44 -1.80
CA ASN A 197 0.96 4.00 -0.52
C ASN A 197 2.07 3.52 0.42
N ILE A 198 2.59 4.45 1.23
CA ILE A 198 3.65 4.21 2.21
C ILE A 198 3.00 3.72 3.51
N ALA A 199 2.46 2.51 3.45
CA ALA A 199 1.72 1.92 4.54
C ALA A 199 2.44 0.67 5.08
N GLN A 200 2.52 0.57 6.41
CA GLN A 200 3.15 -0.53 7.12
C GLN A 200 2.28 -0.99 8.28
N GLY A 201 1.94 -2.27 8.29
CA GLY A 201 1.18 -2.88 9.40
C GLY A 201 1.88 -2.71 10.74
N GLY A 202 1.11 -2.35 11.76
CA GLY A 202 1.58 -2.22 13.12
C GLY A 202 2.41 -0.97 13.44
N ILE A 203 2.65 -0.08 12.46
CA ILE A 203 3.50 1.10 12.67
C ILE A 203 2.80 2.15 13.53
N ALA A 204 3.51 2.70 14.51
CA ALA A 204 3.15 3.85 15.32
C ALA A 204 3.93 5.11 14.86
N ILE A 205 3.75 6.24 15.53
CA ILE A 205 4.54 7.46 15.27
C ILE A 205 5.97 7.27 15.77
N PHE A 206 6.14 6.81 17.01
CA PHE A 206 7.46 6.66 17.63
C PHE A 206 8.11 5.31 17.37
N ASP A 207 9.44 5.30 17.26
CA ASP A 207 10.23 4.09 17.49
C ASP A 207 9.98 3.55 18.91
N ASN A 208 10.13 2.26 19.08
CA ASN A 208 9.90 1.52 20.33
C ASN A 208 8.42 1.47 20.78
N THR A 209 7.49 1.79 19.89
CA THR A 209 6.05 1.62 20.14
C THR A 209 5.38 0.96 18.91
N GLY A 210 4.10 0.58 19.06
CA GLY A 210 3.35 -0.12 18.03
C GLY A 210 3.68 -1.61 17.98
N TYR A 211 3.57 -2.20 16.80
CA TYR A 211 3.72 -3.66 16.58
C TYR A 211 4.77 -4.00 15.53
N TYR A 212 5.19 -3.02 14.73
CA TYR A 212 6.08 -3.28 13.61
C TYR A 212 7.51 -3.53 14.08
N HIS A 213 8.12 -4.64 13.61
CA HIS A 213 9.51 -5.03 13.83
C HIS A 213 9.87 -5.37 15.30
N ALA A 214 8.97 -6.09 16.00
CA ALA A 214 9.24 -6.56 17.38
C ALA A 214 10.56 -7.39 17.46
N PRO A 215 11.34 -7.33 18.54
CA PRO A 215 11.16 -6.50 19.74
C PRO A 215 11.73 -5.06 19.60
N ASN A 216 12.38 -4.74 18.48
CA ASN A 216 12.98 -3.43 18.20
C ASN A 216 12.01 -2.64 17.32
N TYR A 217 10.89 -2.21 17.90
CA TYR A 217 9.81 -1.56 17.17
C TYR A 217 10.29 -0.32 16.42
N ILE A 218 9.87 -0.19 15.15
CA ILE A 218 10.21 0.92 14.26
C ILE A 218 8.96 1.76 14.03
N GLY A 219 9.06 3.08 14.25
CA GLY A 219 7.99 4.04 14.07
C GLY A 219 8.04 4.74 12.72
N MET A 220 6.95 5.44 12.40
CA MET A 220 6.85 6.24 11.18
C MET A 220 7.94 7.34 11.12
N GLU A 221 8.38 7.87 12.27
CA GLU A 221 9.47 8.85 12.32
C GLU A 221 10.77 8.36 11.67
N SER A 222 11.01 7.06 11.66
CA SER A 222 12.19 6.44 11.06
C SER A 222 11.99 5.98 9.62
N VAL A 223 10.74 5.82 9.12
CA VAL A 223 10.49 5.20 7.80
C VAL A 223 9.84 6.11 6.75
N TYR A 224 9.16 7.21 7.14
CA TYR A 224 8.42 8.05 6.18
C TYR A 224 9.28 8.55 5.01
N ASN A 225 10.57 8.78 5.25
CA ASN A 225 11.53 9.30 4.29
C ASN A 225 12.43 8.21 3.66
N LYS A 226 11.99 6.95 3.67
CA LYS A 226 12.78 5.84 3.14
C LYS A 226 12.21 5.30 1.83
N LEU A 227 13.10 4.89 0.94
CA LEU A 227 12.79 4.06 -0.21
C LEU A 227 12.66 2.60 0.22
N CYS A 228 13.68 2.07 0.90
CA CYS A 228 13.64 0.80 1.60
C CYS A 228 13.76 1.06 3.11
N TYR A 229 12.83 0.54 3.89
CA TYR A 229 12.83 0.64 5.35
C TYR A 229 12.98 -0.73 6.03
N PHE A 230 13.29 -1.74 5.25
CA PHE A 230 13.45 -3.12 5.70
C PHE A 230 14.89 -3.36 6.16
N PRO A 231 15.18 -3.38 7.49
CA PRO A 231 16.56 -3.44 7.98
C PRO A 231 17.30 -4.71 7.57
N GLU A 232 16.57 -5.82 7.43
CA GLU A 232 17.08 -7.13 7.04
C GLU A 232 17.18 -7.32 5.52
N GLY A 233 16.73 -6.35 4.75
CA GLY A 233 16.85 -6.37 3.29
C GLY A 233 18.31 -6.31 2.84
N ALA A 234 18.60 -6.85 1.66
CA ALA A 234 19.97 -6.92 1.12
C ALA A 234 20.67 -5.56 1.04
N LYS A 235 19.92 -4.47 0.84
CA LYS A 235 20.43 -3.10 0.77
C LYS A 235 20.35 -2.35 2.11
N GLY A 236 19.69 -2.93 3.12
CA GLY A 236 19.36 -2.26 4.37
C GLY A 236 18.43 -1.06 4.14
N VAL A 237 18.40 -0.14 5.11
CA VAL A 237 17.56 1.07 5.05
C VAL A 237 18.15 2.10 4.10
N THR A 238 17.38 2.52 3.07
CA THR A 238 17.83 3.50 2.07
C THR A 238 16.89 4.72 2.02
N PRO A 239 17.42 5.93 1.75
CA PRO A 239 16.59 7.14 1.70
C PRO A 239 15.71 7.18 0.45
N TRP A 240 14.56 7.84 0.56
CA TRP A 240 13.72 8.23 -0.57
C TRP A 240 14.18 9.59 -1.12
N ASP A 241 14.27 9.69 -2.43
CA ASP A 241 14.45 10.96 -3.11
C ASP A 241 13.06 11.56 -3.45
N PHE A 242 12.67 12.58 -2.71
CA PHE A 242 11.37 13.23 -2.84
C PHE A 242 11.15 13.95 -4.18
N GLU A 243 12.23 14.19 -4.96
CA GLU A 243 12.09 14.75 -6.32
C GLU A 243 11.49 13.77 -7.31
N ASN A 244 11.54 12.46 -7.03
CA ASN A 244 10.97 11.42 -7.90
C ASN A 244 9.44 11.43 -7.95
N TYR A 245 8.77 12.00 -6.94
CA TYR A 245 7.31 12.06 -6.90
C TYR A 245 6.84 13.23 -6.06
N THR A 246 6.08 14.13 -6.68
CA THR A 246 5.49 15.28 -5.99
C THR A 246 3.96 15.09 -5.97
N PRO A 247 3.37 14.74 -4.82
CA PRO A 247 1.93 14.55 -4.71
C PRO A 247 1.18 15.88 -4.69
N ASP A 248 -0.06 15.87 -5.18
CA ASP A 248 -1.03 16.95 -4.99
C ASP A 248 -1.69 16.87 -3.61
N VAL A 249 -1.90 15.63 -3.15
CA VAL A 249 -2.54 15.34 -1.86
C VAL A 249 -1.69 14.35 -1.07
N VAL A 250 -1.42 14.68 0.19
CA VAL A 250 -0.81 13.79 1.17
C VAL A 250 -1.87 13.37 2.18
N LEU A 251 -2.14 12.08 2.26
CA LEU A 251 -2.94 11.47 3.33
C LEU A 251 -1.99 10.99 4.42
N PHE A 252 -2.19 11.42 5.66
CA PHE A 252 -1.37 10.98 6.78
C PHE A 252 -2.27 10.33 7.84
N ALA A 253 -2.25 8.99 7.88
CA ALA A 253 -3.18 8.13 8.60
C ALA A 253 -2.43 7.22 9.58
N VAL A 254 -1.67 7.81 10.49
CA VAL A 254 -0.87 7.11 11.51
C VAL A 254 -1.23 7.62 12.89
N GLY A 255 -1.25 6.74 13.89
CA GLY A 255 -1.57 7.08 15.29
C GLY A 255 -2.42 6.01 15.97
N GLN A 256 -2.97 5.06 15.23
CA GLN A 256 -3.87 4.02 15.75
C GLN A 256 -3.14 2.91 16.49
N ASN A 257 -1.84 2.72 16.24
CA ASN A 257 -1.00 1.73 16.93
C ASN A 257 -0.24 2.31 18.12
N ASP A 258 -0.25 3.62 18.32
CA ASP A 258 0.43 4.31 19.40
C ASP A 258 -0.08 3.94 20.81
N PRO A 259 -1.36 3.54 20.99
CA PRO A 259 -1.81 2.97 22.27
C PRO A 259 -1.09 1.68 22.70
N HIS A 260 -0.46 0.96 21.75
CA HIS A 260 0.34 -0.21 22.05
C HIS A 260 1.76 0.20 22.43
N ASN A 261 2.01 0.19 23.72
CA ASN A 261 3.21 0.75 24.34
C ASN A 261 3.87 -0.25 25.32
N GLU A 262 4.05 -1.51 24.92
CA GLU A 262 4.64 -2.56 25.77
C GLU A 262 5.87 -2.06 26.54
N GLY A 263 5.80 -2.09 27.87
CA GLY A 263 6.87 -1.63 28.75
C GLY A 263 6.97 -0.11 28.94
N HIS A 264 6.04 0.68 28.40
CA HIS A 264 5.98 2.13 28.51
C HIS A 264 4.63 2.59 29.07
N GLU A 265 4.31 2.22 30.31
CA GLU A 265 3.03 2.53 30.97
C GLU A 265 2.72 4.04 31.04
N ASP A 266 3.74 4.88 30.88
CA ASP A 266 3.61 6.35 30.88
C ASP A 266 3.09 6.91 29.54
N PHE A 267 2.83 6.07 28.52
CA PHE A 267 2.38 6.50 27.20
C PHE A 267 0.85 6.56 27.12
N ASP A 268 0.28 7.57 27.75
CA ASP A 268 -1.16 7.85 27.71
C ASP A 268 -1.42 9.18 27.00
N ILE A 269 -2.19 9.15 25.90
CA ILE A 269 -2.58 10.36 25.15
C ILE A 269 -3.45 11.32 25.99
N ALA A 270 -4.05 10.86 27.08
CA ALA A 270 -4.76 11.71 28.04
C ALA A 270 -3.80 12.46 28.99
N ASP A 271 -2.56 11.99 29.13
CA ASP A 271 -1.53 12.72 29.86
C ASP A 271 -1.04 13.92 29.02
N PRO A 272 -1.07 15.15 29.57
CA PRO A 272 -0.71 16.35 28.82
C PRO A 272 0.73 16.36 28.31
N ASP A 273 1.69 15.82 29.07
CA ASP A 273 3.10 15.84 28.71
C ASP A 273 3.39 14.82 27.60
N TYR A 274 2.81 13.62 27.69
CA TYR A 274 2.87 12.63 26.61
C TYR A 274 2.18 13.14 25.35
N ARG A 275 0.95 13.69 25.48
CA ARG A 275 0.21 14.28 24.36
C ARG A 275 1.03 15.36 23.63
N ALA A 276 1.66 16.25 24.38
CA ALA A 276 2.50 17.29 23.80
C ALA A 276 3.72 16.69 23.07
N LYS A 277 4.36 15.68 23.62
CA LYS A 277 5.48 14.97 23.02
C LYS A 277 5.05 14.28 21.71
N TRP A 278 3.94 13.54 21.75
CA TRP A 278 3.39 12.83 20.58
C TRP A 278 3.02 13.82 19.46
N LYS A 279 2.29 14.87 19.77
CA LYS A 279 1.94 15.93 18.83
C LYS A 279 3.16 16.58 18.19
N ASN A 280 4.22 16.78 18.95
CA ASN A 280 5.45 17.39 18.42
C ASN A 280 6.17 16.45 17.44
N ALA A 281 6.23 15.14 17.71
CA ALA A 281 6.80 14.17 16.79
C ALA A 281 5.98 14.09 15.50
N TYR A 282 4.65 13.98 15.62
CA TYR A 282 3.74 13.98 14.48
C TYR A 282 3.92 15.27 13.63
N LYS A 283 3.89 16.45 14.26
CA LYS A 283 4.12 17.74 13.58
C LYS A 283 5.48 17.79 12.89
N SER A 284 6.52 17.22 13.49
CA SER A 284 7.86 17.20 12.89
C SER A 284 7.87 16.48 11.54
N ILE A 285 7.19 15.34 11.45
CA ILE A 285 7.04 14.59 10.19
C ILE A 285 6.26 15.42 9.17
N ILE A 286 5.12 16.00 9.58
CA ILE A 286 4.27 16.80 8.68
C ILE A 286 5.04 18.03 8.16
N LEU A 287 5.78 18.73 9.01
CA LEU A 287 6.55 19.91 8.61
C LEU A 287 7.71 19.55 7.68
N ASP A 288 8.37 18.42 7.89
CA ASP A 288 9.41 17.96 6.96
C ASP A 288 8.80 17.61 5.60
N LEU A 289 7.73 16.82 5.57
CA LEU A 289 6.99 16.51 4.33
C LEU A 289 6.47 17.79 3.65
N ARG A 290 5.95 18.75 4.42
CA ARG A 290 5.51 20.05 3.92
C ARG A 290 6.63 20.82 3.24
N SER A 291 7.86 20.73 3.76
CA SER A 291 9.03 21.35 3.16
C SER A 291 9.41 20.76 1.80
N LYS A 292 9.12 19.44 1.60
CA LYS A 292 9.34 18.73 0.33
C LYS A 292 8.20 18.99 -0.66
N TYR A 293 6.98 19.12 -0.16
CA TYR A 293 5.74 19.25 -0.94
C TYR A 293 5.01 20.57 -0.63
N PRO A 294 5.59 21.73 -0.99
CA PRO A 294 5.06 23.04 -0.56
C PRO A 294 3.68 23.36 -1.14
N ASN A 295 3.28 22.69 -2.21
CA ASN A 295 1.99 22.92 -2.87
C ASN A 295 0.94 21.87 -2.51
N ALA A 296 1.30 20.73 -1.94
CA ALA A 296 0.37 19.66 -1.63
C ALA A 296 -0.67 20.06 -0.57
N THR A 297 -1.84 19.46 -0.67
CA THR A 297 -2.86 19.49 0.38
C THR A 297 -2.63 18.31 1.31
N PHE A 298 -2.50 18.55 2.61
CA PHE A 298 -2.35 17.51 3.62
C PHE A 298 -3.68 17.24 4.30
N VAL A 299 -4.06 15.97 4.35
CA VAL A 299 -5.23 15.49 5.09
C VAL A 299 -4.74 14.56 6.18
N LEU A 300 -4.81 15.04 7.42
CA LEU A 300 -4.51 14.27 8.61
C LEU A 300 -5.76 13.51 9.02
N LEU A 301 -5.64 12.21 9.30
CA LEU A 301 -6.80 11.39 9.63
C LEU A 301 -6.38 10.16 10.47
N LEU A 302 -7.34 9.62 11.21
CA LEU A 302 -7.30 8.24 11.70
C LEU A 302 -8.42 7.47 11.03
N THR A 303 -8.33 6.13 11.01
CA THR A 303 -9.30 5.30 10.31
C THR A 303 -10.44 4.85 11.23
N VAL A 304 -11.27 3.95 10.73
CA VAL A 304 -12.34 3.34 11.54
C VAL A 304 -11.83 2.25 12.48
N LEU A 305 -10.56 1.83 12.39
CA LEU A 305 -9.94 0.88 13.34
C LEU A 305 -10.11 1.38 14.77
N CYS A 306 -10.38 0.46 15.70
CA CYS A 306 -10.67 0.80 17.08
C CYS A 306 -9.53 1.61 17.75
N HIS A 307 -9.86 2.83 18.17
CA HIS A 307 -8.99 3.72 18.96
C HIS A 307 -9.84 4.68 19.80
N GLY A 308 -9.24 5.31 20.82
CA GLY A 308 -9.93 6.27 21.67
C GLY A 308 -10.08 7.64 21.01
N GLU A 309 -11.15 8.35 21.36
CA GLU A 309 -11.47 9.71 20.82
C GLU A 309 -10.36 10.74 21.07
N GLU A 310 -9.53 10.53 22.10
CA GLU A 310 -8.44 11.47 22.42
C GLU A 310 -7.35 11.52 21.34
N TRP A 311 -7.20 10.44 20.57
CA TRP A 311 -6.28 10.41 19.43
C TRP A 311 -6.78 11.29 18.28
N ASP A 312 -8.08 11.21 17.94
CA ASP A 312 -8.68 12.11 16.94
C ASP A 312 -8.57 13.59 17.36
N LYS A 313 -8.83 13.86 18.64
CA LYS A 313 -8.68 15.23 19.19
C LYS A 313 -7.25 15.73 19.09
N ALA A 314 -6.26 14.86 19.34
CA ALA A 314 -4.86 15.21 19.21
C ALA A 314 -4.49 15.53 17.75
N VAL A 315 -5.00 14.76 16.78
CA VAL A 315 -4.79 15.03 15.35
C VAL A 315 -5.47 16.33 14.91
N ASP A 316 -6.69 16.62 15.41
CA ASP A 316 -7.38 17.89 15.15
C ASP A 316 -6.59 19.08 15.70
N GLU A 317 -6.10 18.97 16.93
CA GLU A 317 -5.23 19.98 17.55
C GLU A 317 -3.95 20.22 16.71
N ILE A 318 -3.34 19.17 16.16
CA ILE A 318 -2.16 19.29 15.30
C ILE A 318 -2.49 20.11 14.06
N ALA A 319 -3.58 19.79 13.37
CA ALA A 319 -4.00 20.53 12.17
C ALA A 319 -4.23 22.02 12.48
N ASN A 320 -4.89 22.32 13.60
CA ASN A 320 -5.17 23.68 14.03
C ASN A 320 -3.88 24.43 14.45
N GLU A 321 -2.98 23.78 15.18
CA GLU A 321 -1.72 24.40 15.64
C GLU A 321 -0.74 24.69 14.50
N LEU A 322 -0.72 23.88 13.45
CA LEU A 322 0.10 24.11 12.25
C LEU A 322 -0.36 25.36 11.49
N ASN A 323 -1.64 25.76 11.62
CA ASN A 323 -2.20 26.99 11.06
C ASN A 323 -1.87 27.18 9.57
N ASP A 324 -1.90 26.11 8.80
CA ASP A 324 -1.67 26.09 7.35
C ASP A 324 -2.99 25.75 6.63
N GLN A 325 -3.46 26.63 5.73
CA GLN A 325 -4.73 26.46 5.01
C GLN A 325 -4.79 25.21 4.12
N LYS A 326 -3.63 24.61 3.82
CA LYS A 326 -3.51 23.38 3.05
C LYS A 326 -3.32 22.14 3.94
N ILE A 327 -3.41 22.27 5.26
CA ILE A 327 -3.39 21.16 6.21
C ILE A 327 -4.73 21.09 6.91
N THR A 328 -5.43 19.97 6.77
CA THR A 328 -6.78 19.77 7.32
C THR A 328 -6.86 18.46 8.08
N HIS A 329 -7.74 18.38 9.06
CA HIS A 329 -8.12 17.12 9.68
C HIS A 329 -9.42 16.62 9.04
N PHE A 330 -9.44 15.32 8.69
CA PHE A 330 -10.65 14.62 8.23
C PHE A 330 -10.96 13.48 9.18
N MET A 331 -12.22 13.36 9.58
CA MET A 331 -12.69 12.34 10.48
C MET A 331 -13.80 11.51 9.81
N PHE A 332 -13.63 10.20 9.76
CA PHE A 332 -14.66 9.29 9.27
C PHE A 332 -15.89 9.29 10.18
N THR A 333 -17.06 9.05 9.63
CA THR A 333 -18.32 8.97 10.40
C THR A 333 -18.24 7.93 11.53
N ARG A 334 -17.55 6.81 11.29
CA ARG A 334 -17.34 5.75 12.27
C ARG A 334 -15.89 5.67 12.78
N THR A 335 -15.18 6.78 12.86
CA THR A 335 -13.80 6.79 13.37
C THR A 335 -13.69 6.01 14.68
N GLY A 336 -12.70 5.11 14.78
CA GLY A 336 -12.46 4.29 15.96
C GLY A 336 -13.56 3.26 16.31
N LYS A 337 -14.57 3.04 15.45
CA LYS A 337 -15.78 2.27 15.75
C LYS A 337 -16.11 1.19 14.72
N ALA A 338 -15.10 0.64 14.09
CA ALA A 338 -15.26 -0.46 13.14
C ALA A 338 -15.43 -1.83 13.85
N THR A 339 -15.33 -2.86 13.02
CA THR A 339 -15.14 -4.25 13.48
C THR A 339 -14.06 -4.33 14.56
N PRO A 340 -14.14 -5.24 15.53
CA PRO A 340 -13.15 -5.37 16.61
C PRO A 340 -11.71 -5.65 16.16
N GLY A 341 -11.51 -6.10 14.94
CA GLY A 341 -10.21 -6.26 14.27
C GLY A 341 -10.01 -5.22 13.16
N HIS A 342 -9.23 -5.59 12.14
CA HIS A 342 -9.03 -4.72 10.99
C HIS A 342 -10.32 -4.53 10.19
N PRO A 343 -10.52 -3.37 9.55
CA PRO A 343 -11.68 -3.12 8.68
C PRO A 343 -11.74 -4.09 7.49
N ARG A 344 -12.91 -4.70 7.27
CA ARG A 344 -13.16 -5.62 6.15
C ARG A 344 -13.55 -4.85 4.87
N LEU A 345 -13.66 -5.56 3.74
CA LEU A 345 -14.01 -4.94 2.46
C LEU A 345 -15.16 -3.94 2.53
N PRO A 346 -16.33 -4.22 3.17
CA PRO A 346 -17.40 -3.23 3.26
C PRO A 346 -16.95 -1.94 3.95
N GLU A 347 -16.14 -2.05 5.00
CA GLU A 347 -15.63 -0.89 5.75
C GLU A 347 -14.53 -0.13 5.00
N GLN A 348 -13.70 -0.84 4.23
CA GLN A 348 -12.72 -0.20 3.34
C GLN A 348 -13.41 0.61 2.24
N TYR A 349 -14.50 0.09 1.66
CA TYR A 349 -15.30 0.81 0.66
C TYR A 349 -16.05 1.99 1.27
N GLU A 350 -16.61 1.86 2.47
CA GLU A 350 -17.24 2.96 3.21
C GLU A 350 -16.25 4.11 3.43
N MET A 351 -15.07 3.81 3.97
CA MET A 351 -14.00 4.81 4.15
C MET A 351 -13.61 5.47 2.82
N ALA A 352 -13.46 4.69 1.76
CA ALA A 352 -13.12 5.21 0.45
C ALA A 352 -14.19 6.14 -0.11
N GLU A 353 -15.47 5.84 0.11
CA GLU A 353 -16.60 6.65 -0.32
C GLU A 353 -16.60 8.01 0.39
N GLU A 354 -16.46 8.01 1.72
CA GLU A 354 -16.37 9.23 2.52
C GLU A 354 -15.16 10.10 2.14
N LEU A 355 -13.97 9.50 2.02
CA LEU A 355 -12.74 10.23 1.69
C LEU A 355 -12.78 10.75 0.24
N THR A 356 -13.32 9.96 -0.71
CA THR A 356 -13.53 10.42 -2.10
C THR A 356 -14.45 11.62 -2.15
N ALA A 357 -15.55 11.59 -1.41
CA ALA A 357 -16.49 12.70 -1.33
C ALA A 357 -15.83 13.95 -0.71
N TYR A 358 -15.07 13.78 0.37
CA TYR A 358 -14.36 14.87 1.02
C TYR A 358 -13.36 15.56 0.08
N LEU A 359 -12.49 14.80 -0.60
CA LEU A 359 -11.51 15.34 -1.53
C LEU A 359 -12.18 15.95 -2.77
N SER A 360 -13.27 15.36 -3.28
CA SER A 360 -14.05 15.92 -4.39
C SER A 360 -14.67 17.26 -4.03
N ASN A 361 -15.16 17.42 -2.81
CA ASN A 361 -15.73 18.68 -2.32
C ASN A 361 -14.70 19.80 -2.17
N MET A 362 -13.42 19.47 -2.02
CA MET A 362 -12.33 20.46 -2.06
C MET A 362 -12.14 21.05 -3.46
N GLY A 363 -12.65 20.38 -4.50
CA GLY A 363 -12.61 20.83 -5.89
C GLY A 363 -11.22 20.73 -6.52
N ASP A 364 -11.10 21.32 -7.73
CA ASP A 364 -9.87 21.19 -8.54
C ASP A 364 -8.65 21.92 -7.95
N LYS A 365 -8.86 22.79 -6.97
CA LYS A 365 -7.76 23.57 -6.34
C LYS A 365 -6.73 22.73 -5.57
N ILE A 366 -7.04 21.46 -5.26
CA ILE A 366 -6.11 20.54 -4.60
C ILE A 366 -5.27 19.74 -5.59
N TRP A 367 -5.59 19.82 -6.88
CA TRP A 367 -4.84 19.17 -7.95
C TRP A 367 -4.00 20.24 -8.67
N GLY A 368 -2.65 20.10 -8.64
CA GLY A 368 -1.70 21.07 -9.16
C GLY A 368 -1.43 21.01 -10.64
#